data_04c46a9a73189508f2e02bc16bf8c2f2
#
_entry.id   04c46a9a73189508f2e02bc16bf8c2f2
#
_cell.length_a   1.000
_cell.length_b   1.000
_cell.length_c   1.000
_cell.angle_alpha   90.00
_cell.angle_beta   90.00
_cell.angle_gamma   90.00
#
_symmetry.space_group_name_H-M   'P 1'
#
loop_
_entity.id
_entity.type
_entity.pdbx_description
1 polymer ?
#
loop_
_entity_poly.entity_id
_entity_poly.type
_entity_poly.pdbx_seq_one_letter_code
_entity_poly.pdbx_strand_id
1 'polypeptide(L)'
;MVEEEDDISKHHIIIDNGSGYIKAGLSEEEGARSVFPTIVGGGGETEFFIGAHAQYKRGIHYPIKHGVIENWDEMEKIWDYIFTNELRVAPEEHNVMITEFSWNYRKNRENMAKIMFEKFDVPGLYIVNPISLPLYSAGIFTGFALDLGDETIKFSPIFDGYKLPNNDYYDFGGRDLTQYFVKIFYEYGYRFYKTNELERVKHMKEKACYVALDYEKEIKSVEPYDYELPDGNQIILKEQRIRVPEALFKPSLLNILEEHYTDYDSIQKKCYSLIERCDDDIKKDLYNNIVLSGGTSMFNELPERLTKEIQELVPQQMKEEVRVIASPERKFATWIGGSILSSISTFESYWITKTEYEENGASVVHRKCFNN
;
A
#
# COMPACT_ATOMS: atom_id res chain seq x y z
N MET A 1 32.21 1.86 29.10
CA MET A 1 31.17 2.30 28.15
C MET A 1 29.89 1.79 28.76
N VAL A 2 29.04 2.68 29.25
CA VAL A 2 27.68 2.32 29.66
C VAL A 2 26.94 2.16 28.31
N GLU A 3 26.49 0.95 27.97
CA GLU A 3 25.50 0.76 26.94
C GLU A 3 24.28 1.58 27.40
N GLU A 4 23.94 2.66 26.71
CA GLU A 4 22.65 3.30 26.86
C GLU A 4 21.65 2.20 26.47
N GLU A 5 20.94 1.65 27.46
CA GLU A 5 19.75 0.85 27.18
C GLU A 5 18.82 1.76 26.37
N ASP A 6 18.58 1.42 25.12
CA ASP A 6 17.64 2.12 24.25
C ASP A 6 16.28 2.20 24.98
N ASP A 7 15.94 3.40 25.41
CA ASP A 7 14.69 3.64 26.13
C ASP A 7 13.53 3.55 25.15
N ILE A 8 13.02 2.33 24.99
CA ILE A 8 11.92 1.97 24.06
C ILE A 8 10.71 2.91 24.24
N SER A 9 10.53 3.49 25.44
CA SER A 9 9.41 4.42 25.71
C SER A 9 9.48 5.73 24.88
N LYS A 10 10.62 6.05 24.27
CA LYS A 10 10.78 7.23 23.40
C LYS A 10 10.38 6.98 21.94
N HIS A 11 10.23 5.71 21.54
CA HIS A 11 9.89 5.37 20.18
C HIS A 11 8.38 5.47 19.95
N HIS A 12 8.00 5.91 18.75
CA HIS A 12 6.60 6.00 18.34
C HIS A 12 6.16 4.71 17.65
N ILE A 13 4.90 4.33 17.79
CA ILE A 13 4.32 3.20 17.04
C ILE A 13 3.83 3.70 15.69
N ILE A 14 4.29 3.06 14.62
CA ILE A 14 3.88 3.36 13.25
C ILE A 14 3.04 2.20 12.72
N ILE A 15 1.81 2.50 12.27
CA ILE A 15 0.90 1.50 11.71
C ILE A 15 0.50 1.93 10.29
N ASP A 16 0.97 1.19 9.30
CA ASP A 16 0.47 1.31 7.92
C ASP A 16 -0.71 0.37 7.72
N ASN A 17 -1.93 0.94 7.72
CA ASN A 17 -3.21 0.24 7.54
C ASN A 17 -3.47 -0.07 6.06
N GLY A 18 -2.71 -0.95 5.45
CA GLY A 18 -2.97 -1.39 4.08
C GLY A 18 -4.14 -2.37 3.96
N SER A 19 -4.91 -2.30 2.87
CA SER A 19 -6.03 -3.25 2.62
C SER A 19 -5.55 -4.69 2.46
N GLY A 20 -4.35 -4.90 1.90
CA GLY A 20 -3.79 -6.24 1.72
C GLY A 20 -2.93 -6.72 2.88
N TYR A 21 -2.09 -5.83 3.41
CA TYR A 21 -1.16 -6.10 4.51
C TYR A 21 -1.07 -4.90 5.45
N ILE A 22 -1.09 -5.17 6.75
CA ILE A 22 -0.67 -4.22 7.78
C ILE A 22 0.84 -4.33 7.96
N LYS A 23 1.50 -3.18 8.17
CA LYS A 23 2.89 -3.12 8.61
C LYS A 23 2.92 -2.28 9.88
N ALA A 24 3.49 -2.82 10.93
CA ALA A 24 3.59 -2.15 12.23
C ALA A 24 4.98 -2.31 12.82
N GLY A 25 5.44 -1.31 13.56
CA GLY A 25 6.75 -1.31 14.22
C GLY A 25 6.95 -0.05 15.01
N LEU A 26 8.10 0.04 15.65
CA LEU A 26 8.54 1.24 16.37
C LEU A 26 9.35 2.14 15.43
N SER A 27 9.24 3.46 15.61
CA SER A 27 10.09 4.40 14.89
C SER A 27 11.59 4.13 15.18
N GLU A 28 12.46 4.55 14.24
CA GLU A 28 13.91 4.34 14.32
C GLU A 28 14.39 2.88 14.16
N GLU A 29 13.49 1.91 14.04
CA GLU A 29 13.86 0.57 13.60
C GLU A 29 14.16 0.55 12.10
N GLU A 30 15.03 -0.37 11.66
CA GLU A 30 15.42 -0.53 10.24
C GLU A 30 14.25 -0.86 9.32
N GLY A 31 13.15 -1.45 9.86
CA GLY A 31 11.96 -1.80 9.11
C GLY A 31 10.78 -2.18 10.01
N ALA A 32 9.61 -2.37 9.42
CA ALA A 32 8.42 -2.79 10.14
C ALA A 32 8.65 -4.14 10.84
N ARG A 33 8.52 -4.15 12.17
CA ARG A 33 8.72 -5.36 13.00
C ARG A 33 7.68 -6.44 12.68
N SER A 34 6.46 -6.03 12.34
CA SER A 34 5.35 -6.92 12.03
C SER A 34 4.74 -6.61 10.67
N VAL A 35 4.56 -7.65 9.85
CA VAL A 35 3.92 -7.57 8.53
C VAL A 35 3.01 -8.77 8.37
N PHE A 36 1.71 -8.54 8.32
CA PHE A 36 0.74 -9.63 8.18
C PHE A 36 -0.47 -9.22 7.31
N PRO A 37 -1.17 -10.20 6.68
CA PRO A 37 -2.35 -9.93 5.88
C PRO A 37 -3.45 -9.27 6.71
N THR A 38 -4.13 -8.28 6.14
CA THR A 38 -5.27 -7.56 6.75
C THR A 38 -6.53 -8.40 6.62
N ILE A 39 -6.53 -9.55 7.25
CA ILE A 39 -7.64 -10.50 7.24
C ILE A 39 -7.94 -11.01 8.62
N VAL A 40 -9.19 -11.31 8.85
CA VAL A 40 -9.68 -12.03 10.02
C VAL A 40 -10.44 -13.26 9.59
N GLY A 41 -10.44 -14.29 10.41
CA GLY A 41 -11.13 -15.55 10.10
C GLY A 41 -11.57 -16.26 11.36
N GLY A 42 -12.54 -17.15 11.23
CA GLY A 42 -13.05 -17.93 12.33
C GLY A 42 -14.53 -18.29 12.14
N GLY A 43 -15.00 -19.29 12.84
CA GLY A 43 -16.35 -19.85 12.72
C GLY A 43 -17.11 -19.82 14.04
N GLY A 44 -17.26 -18.67 14.70
CA GLY A 44 -18.04 -18.52 15.92
C GLY A 44 -17.48 -17.51 16.91
N GLU A 45 -18.18 -17.29 18.02
CA GLU A 45 -17.82 -16.31 19.05
C GLU A 45 -16.50 -16.66 19.80
N THR A 46 -16.02 -17.89 19.69
CA THR A 46 -14.87 -18.40 20.46
C THR A 46 -13.59 -18.59 19.65
N GLU A 47 -13.65 -18.56 18.31
CA GLU A 47 -12.49 -18.75 17.44
C GLU A 47 -12.29 -17.54 16.52
N PHE A 48 -11.39 -16.65 16.88
CA PHE A 48 -11.02 -15.48 16.10
C PHE A 48 -9.53 -15.52 15.76
N PHE A 49 -9.21 -15.47 14.48
CA PHE A 49 -7.85 -15.53 13.98
C PHE A 49 -7.53 -14.29 13.16
N ILE A 50 -6.31 -13.78 13.27
CA ILE A 50 -5.83 -12.58 12.58
C ILE A 50 -4.64 -12.93 11.69
N GLY A 51 -4.54 -12.25 10.56
CA GLY A 51 -3.39 -12.29 9.68
C GLY A 51 -3.10 -13.69 9.13
N ALA A 52 -1.84 -14.12 9.20
CA ALA A 52 -1.40 -15.42 8.68
C ALA A 52 -2.15 -16.61 9.30
N HIS A 53 -2.58 -16.49 10.56
CA HIS A 53 -3.37 -17.52 11.22
C HIS A 53 -4.79 -17.65 10.66
N ALA A 54 -5.32 -16.58 10.06
CA ALA A 54 -6.63 -16.57 9.42
C ALA A 54 -6.63 -17.15 8.00
N GLN A 55 -5.51 -17.08 7.26
CA GLN A 55 -5.40 -17.43 5.83
C GLN A 55 -5.95 -18.83 5.48
N TYR A 56 -5.84 -19.79 6.40
CA TYR A 56 -6.26 -21.18 6.17
C TYR A 56 -7.57 -21.53 6.88
N LYS A 57 -8.25 -20.55 7.46
CA LYS A 57 -9.52 -20.74 8.18
C LYS A 57 -10.71 -20.57 7.25
N ARG A 58 -11.89 -20.97 7.74
CA ARG A 58 -13.16 -20.68 7.07
C ARG A 58 -13.64 -19.28 7.43
N GLY A 59 -14.45 -18.66 6.57
CA GLY A 59 -15.07 -17.36 6.86
C GLY A 59 -14.03 -16.24 6.97
N ILE A 60 -13.12 -16.14 5.99
CA ILE A 60 -12.18 -15.03 5.92
C ILE A 60 -12.93 -13.74 5.57
N HIS A 61 -12.67 -12.70 6.37
CA HIS A 61 -13.18 -11.35 6.18
C HIS A 61 -12.04 -10.36 5.98
N TYR A 62 -12.34 -9.29 5.25
CA TYR A 62 -11.44 -8.17 5.01
C TYR A 62 -12.04 -6.93 5.70
N PRO A 63 -11.51 -6.51 6.86
CA PRO A 63 -12.07 -5.37 7.60
C PRO A 63 -11.83 -4.02 6.93
N ILE A 64 -10.83 -3.95 6.03
CA ILE A 64 -10.56 -2.79 5.19
C ILE A 64 -10.89 -3.17 3.75
N LYS A 65 -11.70 -2.33 3.08
CA LYS A 65 -11.99 -2.46 1.64
C LYS A 65 -11.75 -1.12 0.95
N HIS A 66 -11.08 -1.18 -0.19
CA HIS A 66 -10.71 0.01 -0.99
C HIS A 66 -10.06 1.12 -0.13
N GLY A 67 -9.27 0.70 0.86
CA GLY A 67 -8.60 1.59 1.80
C GLY A 67 -9.47 2.12 2.95
N VAL A 68 -10.77 1.80 2.99
CA VAL A 68 -11.71 2.26 4.01
C VAL A 68 -12.02 1.15 5.01
N ILE A 69 -11.99 1.46 6.30
CA ILE A 69 -12.40 0.53 7.36
C ILE A 69 -13.92 0.38 7.31
N GLU A 70 -14.41 -0.83 7.00
CA GLU A 70 -15.84 -1.18 7.01
C GLU A 70 -16.26 -1.87 8.30
N ASN A 71 -15.38 -2.67 8.90
CA ASN A 71 -15.66 -3.40 10.13
C ASN A 71 -14.76 -2.90 11.28
N TRP A 72 -15.30 -2.03 12.09
CA TRP A 72 -14.58 -1.39 13.20
C TRP A 72 -14.27 -2.35 14.34
N ASP A 73 -15.17 -3.30 14.64
CA ASP A 73 -14.98 -4.29 15.71
C ASP A 73 -13.82 -5.25 15.36
N GLU A 74 -13.71 -5.63 14.10
CA GLU A 74 -12.59 -6.45 13.62
C GLU A 74 -11.29 -5.64 13.57
N MET A 75 -11.36 -4.37 13.17
CA MET A 75 -10.18 -3.51 13.10
C MET A 75 -9.61 -3.21 14.48
N GLU A 76 -10.47 -2.99 15.46
CA GLU A 76 -10.08 -2.82 16.85
C GLU A 76 -9.32 -4.04 17.39
N LYS A 77 -9.80 -5.26 17.09
CA LYS A 77 -9.11 -6.51 17.46
C LYS A 77 -7.77 -6.65 16.76
N ILE A 78 -7.65 -6.17 15.52
CA ILE A 78 -6.37 -6.15 14.79
C ILE A 78 -5.39 -5.21 15.47
N TRP A 79 -5.80 -3.99 15.86
CA TRP A 79 -4.93 -3.07 16.57
C TRP A 79 -4.52 -3.59 17.95
N ASP A 80 -5.45 -4.21 18.70
CA ASP A 80 -5.13 -4.90 19.95
C ASP A 80 -4.08 -6.00 19.73
N TYR A 81 -4.25 -6.81 18.68
CA TYR A 81 -3.29 -7.85 18.30
C TYR A 81 -1.91 -7.27 17.93
N ILE A 82 -1.87 -6.11 17.26
CA ILE A 82 -0.61 -5.42 16.98
C ILE A 82 0.12 -5.06 18.27
N PHE A 83 -0.57 -4.42 19.22
CA PHE A 83 0.07 -3.97 20.46
C PHE A 83 0.48 -5.16 21.35
N THR A 84 -0.42 -6.13 21.56
CA THR A 84 -0.23 -7.20 22.54
C THR A 84 0.60 -8.37 22.04
N ASN A 85 0.42 -8.79 20.78
CA ASN A 85 1.02 -10.00 20.25
C ASN A 85 2.26 -9.73 19.38
N GLU A 86 2.14 -8.74 18.48
CA GLU A 86 3.17 -8.47 17.48
C GLU A 86 4.27 -7.57 18.03
N LEU A 87 3.93 -6.40 18.55
CA LEU A 87 4.91 -5.45 19.08
C LEU A 87 5.25 -5.71 20.54
N ARG A 88 4.29 -6.22 21.31
CA ARG A 88 4.40 -6.50 22.75
C ARG A 88 4.80 -5.26 23.54
N VAL A 89 4.08 -4.18 23.30
CA VAL A 89 4.26 -2.88 23.94
C VAL A 89 2.96 -2.42 24.58
N ALA A 90 3.07 -1.56 25.59
CA ALA A 90 1.94 -0.89 26.24
C ALA A 90 1.59 0.35 25.39
N PRO A 91 0.40 0.39 24.72
CA PRO A 91 0.07 1.51 23.84
C PRO A 91 -0.02 2.85 24.57
N GLU A 92 -0.33 2.85 25.86
CA GLU A 92 -0.36 4.01 26.73
C GLU A 92 1.01 4.67 26.97
N GLU A 93 2.10 4.02 26.57
CA GLU A 93 3.47 4.56 26.69
C GLU A 93 4.00 5.16 25.38
N HIS A 94 3.26 5.01 24.28
CA HIS A 94 3.77 5.38 22.95
C HIS A 94 2.78 6.26 22.17
N ASN A 95 3.27 7.31 21.52
CA ASN A 95 2.50 7.99 20.49
C ASN A 95 2.29 7.05 19.28
N VAL A 96 1.13 7.14 18.67
CA VAL A 96 0.76 6.29 17.52
C VAL A 96 0.59 7.13 16.26
N MET A 97 1.35 6.82 15.22
CA MET A 97 1.10 7.30 13.86
C MET A 97 0.40 6.21 13.07
N ILE A 98 -0.75 6.52 12.48
CA ILE A 98 -1.55 5.56 11.72
C ILE A 98 -1.92 6.12 10.35
N THR A 99 -1.79 5.32 9.30
CA THR A 99 -2.17 5.74 7.94
C THR A 99 -3.66 5.60 7.70
N GLU A 100 -4.22 6.52 6.91
CA GLU A 100 -5.59 6.41 6.43
C GLU A 100 -5.70 6.68 4.92
N PHE A 101 -6.70 6.13 4.28
CA PHE A 101 -6.99 6.38 2.88
C PHE A 101 -7.35 7.85 2.61
N SER A 102 -6.77 8.43 1.55
CA SER A 102 -6.88 9.87 1.25
C SER A 102 -8.31 10.38 1.08
N TRP A 103 -9.22 9.51 0.64
CA TRP A 103 -10.64 9.83 0.41
C TRP A 103 -11.55 9.21 1.47
N ASN A 104 -11.02 9.03 2.70
CA ASN A 104 -11.79 8.49 3.81
C ASN A 104 -12.86 9.49 4.31
N TYR A 105 -13.93 8.98 4.88
CA TYR A 105 -14.97 9.81 5.48
C TYR A 105 -14.48 10.44 6.78
N ARG A 106 -14.83 11.71 7.02
CA ARG A 106 -14.47 12.44 8.25
C ARG A 106 -14.83 11.69 9.53
N LYS A 107 -16.02 11.04 9.54
CA LYS A 107 -16.48 10.23 10.67
C LYS A 107 -15.57 9.03 10.97
N ASN A 108 -14.99 8.43 9.96
CA ASN A 108 -14.07 7.30 10.13
C ASN A 108 -12.78 7.74 10.82
N ARG A 109 -12.26 8.92 10.46
CA ARG A 109 -11.11 9.53 11.14
C ARG A 109 -11.41 9.82 12.61
N GLU A 110 -12.61 10.33 12.92
CA GLU A 110 -13.05 10.54 14.30
C GLU A 110 -13.19 9.23 15.07
N ASN A 111 -13.70 8.17 14.44
CA ASN A 111 -13.81 6.84 15.07
C ASN A 111 -12.42 6.26 15.38
N MET A 112 -11.47 6.44 14.47
CA MET A 112 -10.08 6.02 14.69
C MET A 112 -9.48 6.71 15.91
N ALA A 113 -9.66 8.03 16.04
CA ALA A 113 -9.21 8.79 17.20
C ALA A 113 -9.86 8.32 18.50
N LYS A 114 -11.18 8.07 18.48
CA LYS A 114 -11.90 7.55 19.65
C LYS A 114 -11.31 6.22 20.13
N ILE A 115 -11.12 5.28 19.24
CA ILE A 115 -10.57 3.97 19.59
C ILE A 115 -9.17 4.11 20.17
N MET A 116 -8.30 4.91 19.54
CA MET A 116 -6.93 5.11 20.00
C MET A 116 -6.87 5.77 21.39
N PHE A 117 -7.63 6.85 21.62
CA PHE A 117 -7.60 7.55 22.90
C PHE A 117 -8.45 6.91 23.99
N GLU A 118 -9.67 6.44 23.67
CA GLU A 118 -10.62 5.96 24.68
C GLU A 118 -10.42 4.50 25.06
N LYS A 119 -9.91 3.66 24.13
CA LYS A 119 -9.69 2.24 24.37
C LYS A 119 -8.23 1.90 24.62
N PHE A 120 -7.33 2.35 23.75
CA PHE A 120 -5.89 2.04 23.85
C PHE A 120 -5.13 3.05 24.70
N ASP A 121 -5.77 4.11 25.13
CA ASP A 121 -5.24 5.11 26.05
C ASP A 121 -3.92 5.77 25.58
N VAL A 122 -3.71 5.87 24.26
CA VAL A 122 -2.44 6.42 23.71
C VAL A 122 -2.20 7.85 24.15
N PRO A 123 -0.94 8.25 24.48
CA PRO A 123 -0.61 9.62 24.90
C PRO A 123 -0.70 10.63 23.76
N GLY A 124 -0.47 10.18 22.52
CA GLY A 124 -0.54 11.01 21.32
C GLY A 124 -0.92 10.23 20.06
N LEU A 125 -1.63 10.89 19.16
CA LEU A 125 -2.07 10.31 17.89
C LEU A 125 -1.77 11.25 16.73
N TYR A 126 -1.32 10.69 15.60
CA TYR A 126 -1.32 11.38 14.32
C TYR A 126 -1.85 10.47 13.21
N ILE A 127 -2.86 10.95 12.47
CA ILE A 127 -3.43 10.23 11.33
C ILE A 127 -2.86 10.85 10.07
N VAL A 128 -2.09 10.05 9.32
CA VAL A 128 -1.31 10.52 8.17
C VAL A 128 -1.84 9.97 6.85
N ASN A 129 -1.81 10.81 5.80
CA ASN A 129 -2.04 10.36 4.44
C ASN A 129 -0.82 9.56 3.93
N PRO A 130 -0.98 8.32 3.50
CA PRO A 130 0.15 7.46 3.12
C PRO A 130 0.88 7.89 1.85
N ILE A 131 0.29 8.76 1.02
CA ILE A 131 0.79 8.97 -0.36
C ILE A 131 2.11 9.75 -0.44
N SER A 132 2.40 10.64 0.53
CA SER A 132 3.67 11.37 0.57
C SER A 132 4.80 10.60 1.27
N LEU A 133 4.45 9.62 2.11
CA LEU A 133 5.43 8.87 2.90
C LEU A 133 6.49 8.13 2.08
N PRO A 134 6.18 7.53 0.92
CA PRO A 134 7.18 6.92 0.06
C PRO A 134 8.27 7.88 -0.44
N LEU A 135 7.94 9.17 -0.64
CA LEU A 135 8.94 10.17 -0.99
C LEU A 135 9.90 10.41 0.18
N TYR A 136 9.37 10.53 1.40
CA TYR A 136 10.20 10.67 2.60
C TYR A 136 11.14 9.47 2.79
N SER A 137 10.66 8.24 2.51
CA SER A 137 11.50 7.04 2.56
C SER A 137 12.64 7.07 1.53
N ALA A 138 12.47 7.79 0.43
CA ALA A 138 13.49 8.00 -0.60
C ALA A 138 14.36 9.25 -0.35
N GLY A 139 14.13 10.01 0.73
CA GLY A 139 14.81 11.28 1.01
C GLY A 139 14.41 12.40 0.05
N ILE A 140 13.22 12.35 -0.53
CA ILE A 140 12.73 13.27 -1.58
C ILE A 140 11.52 14.03 -1.04
N PHE A 141 11.44 15.33 -1.29
CA PHE A 141 10.31 16.19 -0.88
C PHE A 141 9.50 16.70 -2.07
N THR A 142 10.06 16.66 -3.28
CA THR A 142 9.35 17.02 -4.51
C THR A 142 9.49 15.91 -5.54
N GLY A 143 8.35 15.36 -5.99
CA GLY A 143 8.29 14.24 -6.93
C GLY A 143 6.87 13.77 -7.18
N PHE A 144 6.74 12.68 -7.88
CA PHE A 144 5.46 12.05 -8.18
C PHE A 144 5.34 10.69 -7.48
N ALA A 145 4.40 10.56 -6.56
CA ALA A 145 4.12 9.29 -5.89
C ALA A 145 3.20 8.42 -6.75
N LEU A 146 3.62 7.18 -7.00
CA LEU A 146 2.80 6.12 -7.61
C LEU A 146 2.76 4.93 -6.66
N ASP A 147 1.66 4.82 -5.90
CA ASP A 147 1.44 3.74 -4.94
C ASP A 147 0.53 2.66 -5.54
N LEU A 148 1.11 1.49 -5.79
CA LEU A 148 0.43 0.33 -6.37
C LEU A 148 0.06 -0.64 -5.25
N GLY A 149 -1.13 -0.44 -4.66
CA GLY A 149 -1.64 -1.21 -3.53
C GLY A 149 -2.30 -2.54 -3.91
N ASP A 150 -2.96 -3.15 -2.94
CA ASP A 150 -3.72 -4.39 -3.12
C ASP A 150 -5.10 -4.14 -3.75
N GLU A 151 -5.80 -3.07 -3.35
CA GLU A 151 -7.14 -2.73 -3.85
C GLU A 151 -7.20 -1.38 -4.56
N THR A 152 -6.18 -0.53 -4.41
CA THR A 152 -6.16 0.80 -5.03
C THR A 152 -4.80 1.12 -5.62
N ILE A 153 -4.77 1.88 -6.71
CA ILE A 153 -3.58 2.51 -7.27
C ILE A 153 -3.74 4.02 -7.07
N LYS A 154 -2.77 4.67 -6.42
CA LYS A 154 -2.83 6.10 -6.11
C LYS A 154 -1.75 6.86 -6.86
N PHE A 155 -2.10 8.04 -7.32
CA PHE A 155 -1.27 8.92 -8.13
C PHE A 155 -1.27 10.30 -7.50
N SER A 156 -0.11 10.84 -7.15
CA SER A 156 -0.05 12.17 -6.56
C SER A 156 1.24 12.90 -6.88
N PRO A 157 1.20 14.06 -7.50
CA PRO A 157 2.31 14.98 -7.47
C PRO A 157 2.44 15.57 -6.06
N ILE A 158 3.68 15.63 -5.57
CA ILE A 158 4.06 16.15 -4.27
C ILE A 158 5.06 17.28 -4.49
N PHE A 159 4.88 18.41 -3.85
CA PHE A 159 5.79 19.55 -3.89
C PHE A 159 6.13 20.00 -2.46
N ASP A 160 7.41 20.04 -2.15
CA ASP A 160 7.93 20.41 -0.82
C ASP A 160 7.26 19.63 0.34
N GLY A 161 7.01 18.33 0.11
CA GLY A 161 6.34 17.44 1.05
C GLY A 161 4.80 17.50 1.04
N TYR A 162 4.20 18.43 0.31
CA TYR A 162 2.75 18.63 0.28
C TYR A 162 2.12 18.01 -0.97
N LYS A 163 1.03 17.28 -0.76
CA LYS A 163 0.22 16.71 -1.86
C LYS A 163 -0.46 17.83 -2.65
N LEU A 164 -0.27 17.84 -3.97
CA LEU A 164 -0.93 18.78 -4.85
C LEU A 164 -2.39 18.38 -5.16
N PRO A 165 -3.27 19.35 -5.53
CA PRO A 165 -4.66 19.07 -5.86
C PRO A 165 -4.86 18.10 -7.03
N ASN A 166 -3.91 18.06 -7.97
CA ASN A 166 -3.94 17.20 -9.15
C ASN A 166 -3.57 15.75 -8.81
N ASN A 167 -4.25 15.14 -7.85
CA ASN A 167 -4.06 13.75 -7.45
C ASN A 167 -5.30 12.92 -7.82
N ASP A 168 -5.13 11.62 -7.97
CA ASP A 168 -6.20 10.71 -8.34
C ASP A 168 -5.92 9.29 -7.84
N TYR A 169 -6.89 8.40 -7.97
CA TYR A 169 -6.72 6.99 -7.69
C TYR A 169 -7.55 6.12 -8.65
N TYR A 170 -7.15 4.87 -8.78
CA TYR A 170 -7.93 3.82 -9.40
C TYR A 170 -8.43 2.86 -8.33
N ASP A 171 -9.68 2.46 -8.47
CA ASP A 171 -10.34 1.53 -7.56
C ASP A 171 -10.11 0.07 -8.01
N PHE A 172 -8.86 -0.24 -8.29
CA PHE A 172 -8.37 -1.59 -8.53
C PHE A 172 -6.88 -1.70 -8.13
N GLY A 173 -6.41 -2.94 -7.94
CA GLY A 173 -5.02 -3.17 -7.54
C GLY A 173 -4.59 -4.62 -7.64
N GLY A 174 -3.70 -5.03 -6.76
CA GLY A 174 -3.12 -6.37 -6.75
C GLY A 174 -4.14 -7.50 -6.60
N ARG A 175 -5.26 -7.24 -5.90
CA ARG A 175 -6.34 -8.21 -5.70
C ARG A 175 -7.08 -8.49 -7.02
N ASP A 176 -7.36 -7.45 -7.80
CA ASP A 176 -7.99 -7.57 -9.12
C ASP A 176 -7.09 -8.32 -10.09
N LEU A 177 -5.78 -8.03 -10.05
CA LEU A 177 -4.79 -8.79 -10.81
C LEU A 177 -4.77 -10.29 -10.41
N THR A 178 -4.98 -10.60 -9.13
CA THR A 178 -5.13 -12.00 -8.69
C THR A 178 -6.41 -12.63 -9.23
N GLN A 179 -7.53 -11.92 -9.19
CA GLN A 179 -8.79 -12.39 -9.75
C GLN A 179 -8.70 -12.56 -11.28
N TYR A 180 -8.03 -11.64 -11.95
CA TYR A 180 -7.75 -11.77 -13.38
C TYR A 180 -6.89 -13.00 -13.68
N PHE A 181 -5.88 -13.28 -12.86
CA PHE A 181 -5.08 -14.49 -12.99
C PHE A 181 -5.93 -15.76 -12.84
N VAL A 182 -6.88 -15.80 -11.89
CA VAL A 182 -7.85 -16.90 -11.76
C VAL A 182 -8.68 -17.06 -13.03
N LYS A 183 -9.14 -15.97 -13.65
CA LYS A 183 -9.88 -16.03 -14.92
C LYS A 183 -9.03 -16.58 -16.05
N ILE A 184 -7.78 -16.16 -16.14
CA ILE A 184 -6.85 -16.71 -17.13
C ILE A 184 -6.67 -18.22 -16.91
N PHE A 185 -6.50 -18.68 -15.67
CA PHE A 185 -6.38 -20.10 -15.37
C PHE A 185 -7.57 -20.93 -15.85
N TYR A 186 -8.78 -20.37 -15.88
CA TYR A 186 -9.95 -21.06 -16.45
C TYR A 186 -9.80 -21.38 -17.93
N GLU A 187 -9.07 -20.56 -18.69
CA GLU A 187 -8.75 -20.82 -20.11
C GLU A 187 -7.91 -22.10 -20.26
N TYR A 188 -7.10 -22.43 -19.23
CA TYR A 188 -6.22 -23.61 -19.21
C TYR A 188 -6.81 -24.81 -18.44
N GLY A 189 -8.09 -24.75 -18.05
CA GLY A 189 -8.78 -25.85 -17.37
C GLY A 189 -8.56 -25.94 -15.88
N TYR A 190 -7.76 -25.06 -15.28
CA TYR A 190 -7.61 -24.99 -13.82
C TYR A 190 -8.81 -24.29 -13.18
N ARG A 191 -9.14 -24.69 -11.94
CA ARG A 191 -10.27 -24.14 -11.18
C ARG A 191 -9.84 -23.82 -9.75
N PHE A 192 -10.04 -22.55 -9.35
CA PHE A 192 -9.76 -22.05 -8.01
C PHE A 192 -11.04 -21.38 -7.48
N TYR A 193 -11.71 -22.02 -6.52
CA TYR A 193 -13.02 -21.56 -6.02
C TYR A 193 -12.99 -21.14 -4.55
N LYS A 194 -12.03 -21.66 -3.79
CA LYS A 194 -11.98 -21.43 -2.35
C LYS A 194 -11.05 -20.25 -2.02
N THR A 195 -11.36 -19.54 -0.96
CA THR A 195 -10.57 -18.38 -0.52
C THR A 195 -9.10 -18.72 -0.28
N ASN A 196 -8.81 -19.89 0.30
CA ASN A 196 -7.44 -20.36 0.48
C ASN A 196 -6.72 -20.71 -0.84
N GLU A 197 -7.46 -21.00 -1.90
CA GLU A 197 -6.91 -21.19 -3.25
C GLU A 197 -6.55 -19.85 -3.89
N LEU A 198 -7.31 -18.78 -3.60
CA LEU A 198 -6.99 -17.42 -4.04
C LEU A 198 -5.66 -16.93 -3.45
N GLU A 199 -5.38 -17.25 -2.19
CA GLU A 199 -4.07 -16.93 -1.58
C GLU A 199 -2.91 -17.66 -2.28
N ARG A 200 -3.13 -18.88 -2.78
CA ARG A 200 -2.14 -19.60 -3.60
C ARG A 200 -1.93 -18.91 -4.95
N VAL A 201 -3.01 -18.48 -5.61
CA VAL A 201 -2.91 -17.73 -6.88
C VAL A 201 -2.21 -16.41 -6.66
N LYS A 202 -2.48 -15.70 -5.54
CA LYS A 202 -1.77 -14.50 -5.14
C LYS A 202 -0.26 -14.76 -5.02
N HIS A 203 0.12 -15.82 -4.31
CA HIS A 203 1.54 -16.18 -4.17
C HIS A 203 2.17 -16.57 -5.52
N MET A 204 1.45 -17.29 -6.41
CA MET A 204 1.93 -17.56 -7.77
C MET A 204 2.16 -16.27 -8.56
N LYS A 205 1.23 -15.31 -8.46
CA LYS A 205 1.36 -13.98 -9.08
C LYS A 205 2.62 -13.27 -8.59
N GLU A 206 2.80 -13.19 -7.29
CA GLU A 206 3.93 -12.47 -6.67
C GLU A 206 5.28 -13.11 -7.00
N LYS A 207 5.33 -14.45 -7.14
CA LYS A 207 6.56 -15.20 -7.37
C LYS A 207 6.93 -15.35 -8.85
N ALA A 208 5.95 -15.50 -9.73
CA ALA A 208 6.20 -15.93 -11.11
C ALA A 208 5.90 -14.86 -12.15
N CYS A 209 5.04 -13.86 -11.85
CA CYS A 209 4.70 -12.84 -12.83
C CYS A 209 5.76 -11.73 -12.91
N TYR A 210 5.92 -11.15 -14.08
CA TYR A 210 6.80 -10.03 -14.36
C TYR A 210 6.22 -9.17 -15.48
N VAL A 211 6.64 -7.91 -15.56
CA VAL A 211 6.21 -6.98 -16.62
C VAL A 211 7.08 -7.18 -17.86
N ALA A 212 6.46 -7.44 -19.01
CA ALA A 212 7.17 -7.50 -20.27
C ALA A 212 7.65 -6.11 -20.70
N LEU A 213 8.91 -5.97 -21.11
CA LEU A 213 9.43 -4.71 -21.66
C LEU A 213 8.86 -4.40 -23.06
N ASP A 214 8.49 -5.46 -23.82
CA ASP A 214 7.80 -5.38 -25.10
C ASP A 214 6.77 -6.52 -25.16
N TYR A 215 5.57 -6.22 -24.71
CA TYR A 215 4.51 -7.23 -24.55
C TYR A 215 4.19 -7.97 -25.87
N GLU A 216 4.10 -7.26 -26.99
CA GLU A 216 3.72 -7.85 -28.29
C GLU A 216 4.79 -8.82 -28.84
N LYS A 217 6.04 -8.64 -28.45
CA LYS A 217 7.12 -9.57 -28.79
C LYS A 217 7.20 -10.71 -27.81
N GLU A 218 7.24 -10.38 -26.51
CA GLU A 218 7.51 -11.36 -25.46
C GLU A 218 6.39 -12.40 -25.34
N ILE A 219 5.12 -12.03 -25.57
CA ILE A 219 3.99 -12.96 -25.47
C ILE A 219 4.11 -14.18 -26.38
N LYS A 220 4.89 -14.07 -27.46
CA LYS A 220 5.13 -15.15 -28.43
C LYS A 220 6.20 -16.15 -28.00
N SER A 221 6.99 -15.81 -27.00
CA SER A 221 8.18 -16.58 -26.62
C SER A 221 8.44 -16.58 -25.11
N VAL A 222 7.38 -16.50 -24.29
CA VAL A 222 7.52 -16.56 -22.82
C VAL A 222 8.07 -17.91 -22.40
N GLU A 223 9.21 -17.89 -21.70
CA GLU A 223 9.78 -19.12 -21.14
C GLU A 223 8.87 -19.73 -20.07
N PRO A 224 8.65 -21.05 -20.11
CA PRO A 224 7.87 -21.74 -19.09
C PRO A 224 8.48 -21.57 -17.71
N TYR A 225 7.63 -21.48 -16.71
CA TYR A 225 8.01 -21.46 -15.30
C TYR A 225 7.25 -22.56 -14.54
N ASP A 226 7.99 -23.49 -13.98
CA ASP A 226 7.43 -24.59 -13.19
C ASP A 226 7.16 -24.10 -11.76
N TYR A 227 5.89 -23.97 -11.42
CA TYR A 227 5.45 -23.60 -10.08
C TYR A 227 4.97 -24.84 -9.33
N GLU A 228 5.62 -25.14 -8.20
CA GLU A 228 5.25 -26.24 -7.33
C GLU A 228 4.19 -25.77 -6.30
N LEU A 229 3.06 -26.47 -6.29
CA LEU A 229 2.00 -26.28 -5.29
C LEU A 229 2.39 -26.92 -3.95
N PRO A 230 1.79 -26.50 -2.81
CA PRO A 230 2.08 -27.08 -1.50
C PRO A 230 1.79 -28.58 -1.37
N ASP A 231 0.99 -29.14 -2.26
CA ASP A 231 0.69 -30.58 -2.33
C ASP A 231 1.65 -31.36 -3.24
N GLY A 232 2.72 -30.72 -3.75
CA GLY A 232 3.72 -31.30 -4.64
C GLY A 232 3.33 -31.35 -6.12
N ASN A 233 2.09 -30.97 -6.48
CA ASN A 233 1.70 -30.86 -7.88
C ASN A 233 2.39 -29.66 -8.55
N GLN A 234 2.72 -29.80 -9.84
CA GLN A 234 3.33 -28.73 -10.60
C GLN A 234 2.34 -28.07 -11.56
N ILE A 235 2.40 -26.76 -11.68
CA ILE A 235 1.69 -25.96 -12.68
C ILE A 235 2.73 -25.27 -13.55
N ILE A 236 2.64 -25.46 -14.86
CA ILE A 236 3.50 -24.79 -15.82
C ILE A 236 2.85 -23.47 -16.21
N LEU A 237 3.49 -22.37 -15.85
CA LEU A 237 3.09 -21.01 -16.21
C LEU A 237 3.87 -20.56 -17.46
N LYS A 238 3.19 -19.91 -18.37
CA LYS A 238 3.75 -19.36 -19.60
C LYS A 238 3.34 -17.88 -19.76
N GLU A 239 2.60 -17.57 -20.80
CA GLU A 239 2.13 -16.21 -21.11
C GLU A 239 1.26 -15.59 -20.00
N GLN A 240 0.65 -16.39 -19.13
CA GLN A 240 -0.07 -15.88 -17.95
C GLN A 240 0.82 -14.97 -17.10
N ARG A 241 2.13 -15.27 -17.04
CA ARG A 241 3.12 -14.54 -16.23
C ARG A 241 3.23 -13.07 -16.62
N ILE A 242 3.07 -12.75 -17.90
CA ILE A 242 3.13 -11.37 -18.40
C ILE A 242 1.75 -10.77 -18.69
N ARG A 243 0.72 -11.61 -18.98
CA ARG A 243 -0.64 -11.13 -19.21
C ARG A 243 -1.23 -10.45 -17.97
N VAL A 244 -0.93 -10.95 -16.79
CA VAL A 244 -1.47 -10.42 -15.53
C VAL A 244 -0.97 -9.01 -15.26
N PRO A 245 0.33 -8.71 -15.18
CA PRO A 245 0.79 -7.35 -14.92
C PRO A 245 0.59 -6.39 -16.10
N GLU A 246 0.41 -6.89 -17.34
CA GLU A 246 0.07 -6.03 -18.49
C GLU A 246 -1.25 -5.25 -18.27
N ALA A 247 -2.14 -5.75 -17.42
CA ALA A 247 -3.36 -5.04 -17.05
C ALA A 247 -3.11 -3.66 -16.39
N LEU A 248 -1.94 -3.42 -15.82
CA LEU A 248 -1.55 -2.09 -15.33
C LEU A 248 -1.36 -1.09 -16.48
N PHE A 249 -0.87 -1.57 -17.62
CA PHE A 249 -0.65 -0.79 -18.84
C PHE A 249 -1.85 -0.82 -19.80
N LYS A 250 -2.76 -1.77 -19.62
CA LYS A 250 -3.97 -1.94 -20.41
C LYS A 250 -5.13 -2.41 -19.52
N PRO A 251 -5.73 -1.50 -18.70
CA PRO A 251 -6.76 -1.86 -17.73
C PRO A 251 -7.97 -2.57 -18.33
N SER A 252 -8.29 -2.33 -19.60
CA SER A 252 -9.38 -3.03 -20.32
C SER A 252 -9.24 -4.57 -20.34
N LEU A 253 -8.06 -5.13 -20.04
CA LEU A 253 -7.88 -6.57 -19.86
C LEU A 253 -8.65 -7.10 -18.64
N LEU A 254 -8.91 -6.25 -17.65
CA LEU A 254 -9.69 -6.58 -16.45
C LEU A 254 -11.21 -6.62 -16.71
N ASN A 255 -11.71 -6.18 -17.87
CA ASN A 255 -13.14 -6.22 -18.19
C ASN A 255 -13.75 -7.62 -18.16
N ILE A 256 -12.93 -8.66 -18.19
CA ILE A 256 -13.38 -10.04 -17.94
C ILE A 256 -13.90 -10.23 -16.49
N LEU A 257 -13.55 -9.33 -15.58
CA LEU A 257 -14.06 -9.27 -14.21
C LEU A 257 -15.35 -8.46 -14.17
N GLU A 258 -15.27 -7.19 -14.59
CA GLU A 258 -16.36 -6.21 -14.66
C GLU A 258 -16.10 -5.21 -15.78
N GLU A 259 -17.12 -4.61 -16.38
CA GLU A 259 -16.99 -3.79 -17.60
C GLU A 259 -16.36 -2.39 -17.38
N HIS A 260 -16.32 -1.90 -16.15
CA HIS A 260 -15.91 -0.51 -15.84
C HIS A 260 -14.40 -0.24 -15.99
N TYR A 261 -13.55 -1.26 -16.10
CA TYR A 261 -12.10 -1.05 -16.20
C TYR A 261 -11.66 -0.36 -17.51
N THR A 262 -12.51 -0.28 -18.53
CA THR A 262 -12.24 0.52 -19.73
C THR A 262 -12.19 2.02 -19.46
N ASP A 263 -12.78 2.50 -18.39
CA ASP A 263 -12.82 3.92 -18.03
C ASP A 263 -11.47 4.40 -17.45
N TYR A 264 -10.60 3.46 -17.08
CA TYR A 264 -9.27 3.78 -16.58
C TYR A 264 -8.24 3.88 -17.70
N ASP A 265 -7.45 4.96 -17.65
CA ASP A 265 -6.25 5.06 -18.45
C ASP A 265 -5.17 4.08 -17.95
N SER A 266 -4.19 3.76 -18.79
CA SER A 266 -2.99 3.07 -18.35
C SER A 266 -2.20 3.90 -17.34
N ILE A 267 -1.47 3.22 -16.42
CA ILE A 267 -0.75 3.91 -15.33
C ILE A 267 0.21 4.99 -15.84
N GLN A 268 0.94 4.75 -16.94
CA GLN A 268 1.85 5.73 -17.52
C GLN A 268 1.12 6.96 -18.08
N LYS A 269 -0.03 6.78 -18.75
CA LYS A 269 -0.83 7.89 -19.25
C LYS A 269 -1.41 8.72 -18.11
N LYS A 270 -1.82 8.07 -17.03
CA LYS A 270 -2.33 8.76 -15.85
C LYS A 270 -1.22 9.58 -15.19
N CYS A 271 -0.04 9.02 -14.98
CA CYS A 271 1.11 9.76 -14.46
C CYS A 271 1.40 10.99 -15.33
N TYR A 272 1.55 10.80 -16.64
CA TYR A 272 1.77 11.88 -17.58
C TYR A 272 0.69 12.96 -17.49
N SER A 273 -0.59 12.59 -17.54
CA SER A 273 -1.69 13.56 -17.54
C SER A 273 -1.78 14.38 -16.26
N LEU A 274 -1.42 13.80 -15.10
CA LEU A 274 -1.45 14.51 -13.82
C LEU A 274 -0.24 15.44 -13.67
N ILE A 275 0.95 15.02 -14.12
CA ILE A 275 2.14 15.88 -14.12
C ILE A 275 1.94 17.07 -15.08
N GLU A 276 1.36 16.85 -16.26
CA GLU A 276 1.12 17.93 -17.24
C GLU A 276 0.12 19.00 -16.76
N ARG A 277 -0.69 18.69 -15.75
CA ARG A 277 -1.60 19.67 -15.11
C ARG A 277 -0.94 20.47 -13.99
N CYS A 278 0.31 20.15 -13.64
CA CYS A 278 1.08 20.92 -12.67
C CYS A 278 1.76 22.13 -13.32
N ASP A 279 2.25 23.03 -12.48
CA ASP A 279 3.00 24.21 -12.94
C ASP A 279 4.28 23.79 -13.67
N ASP A 280 4.64 24.49 -14.74
CA ASP A 280 5.77 24.14 -15.60
C ASP A 280 7.11 24.12 -14.83
N ASP A 281 7.24 24.98 -13.83
CA ASP A 281 8.48 25.11 -13.02
C ASP A 281 8.80 23.84 -12.21
N ILE A 282 7.80 23.01 -11.88
CA ILE A 282 7.99 21.80 -11.08
C ILE A 282 7.93 20.51 -11.91
N LYS A 283 7.46 20.55 -13.16
CA LYS A 283 7.28 19.35 -13.99
C LYS A 283 8.57 18.52 -14.12
N LYS A 284 9.69 19.21 -14.29
CA LYS A 284 10.98 18.56 -14.39
C LYS A 284 11.31 17.73 -13.16
N ASP A 285 11.10 18.28 -11.97
CA ASP A 285 11.34 17.58 -10.71
C ASP A 285 10.38 16.42 -10.52
N LEU A 286 9.11 16.58 -10.94
CA LEU A 286 8.11 15.51 -10.90
C LEU A 286 8.48 14.33 -11.81
N TYR A 287 8.95 14.59 -13.04
CA TYR A 287 9.42 13.54 -13.95
C TYR A 287 10.73 12.89 -13.49
N ASN A 288 11.62 13.66 -12.89
CA ASN A 288 12.91 13.14 -12.40
C ASN A 288 12.76 12.29 -11.13
N ASN A 289 11.64 12.43 -10.41
CA ASN A 289 11.39 11.78 -9.12
C ASN A 289 10.03 11.06 -9.11
N ILE A 290 9.81 10.11 -10.01
CA ILE A 290 8.63 9.24 -9.96
C ILE A 290 8.93 8.09 -8.99
N VAL A 291 8.37 8.15 -7.79
CA VAL A 291 8.64 7.19 -6.72
C VAL A 291 7.58 6.11 -6.71
N LEU A 292 8.00 4.85 -6.89
CA LEU A 292 7.13 3.67 -6.78
C LEU A 292 7.02 3.19 -5.34
N SER A 293 5.81 2.83 -4.94
CA SER A 293 5.51 2.17 -3.67
C SER A 293 4.39 1.13 -3.80
N GLY A 294 4.14 0.41 -2.71
CA GLY A 294 3.10 -0.60 -2.62
C GLY A 294 3.52 -1.99 -3.11
N GLY A 295 2.81 -3.01 -2.62
CA GLY A 295 3.14 -4.42 -2.90
C GLY A 295 3.05 -4.81 -4.37
N THR A 296 2.09 -4.23 -5.10
CA THR A 296 1.89 -4.50 -6.53
C THR A 296 2.99 -3.87 -7.39
N SER A 297 3.73 -2.89 -6.88
CA SER A 297 4.90 -2.33 -7.58
C SER A 297 6.10 -3.29 -7.65
N MET A 298 6.05 -4.41 -6.92
CA MET A 298 7.19 -5.34 -6.81
C MET A 298 7.42 -6.23 -8.04
N PHE A 299 6.55 -6.19 -9.04
CA PHE A 299 6.80 -6.90 -10.29
C PHE A 299 8.17 -6.51 -10.89
N ASN A 300 8.94 -7.53 -11.27
CA ASN A 300 10.19 -7.31 -11.98
C ASN A 300 9.92 -6.57 -13.30
N GLU A 301 10.88 -5.76 -13.76
CA GLU A 301 10.84 -4.97 -15.00
C GLU A 301 9.75 -3.86 -15.02
N LEU A 302 8.96 -3.70 -13.95
CA LEU A 302 7.94 -2.64 -13.87
C LEU A 302 8.56 -1.23 -13.95
N PRO A 303 9.64 -0.91 -13.20
CA PRO A 303 10.27 0.42 -13.26
C PRO A 303 10.79 0.76 -14.66
N GLU A 304 11.43 -0.20 -15.32
CA GLU A 304 12.03 -0.06 -16.66
C GLU A 304 10.94 0.15 -17.72
N ARG A 305 9.89 -0.68 -17.67
CA ARG A 305 8.74 -0.54 -18.59
C ARG A 305 8.04 0.80 -18.37
N LEU A 306 7.78 1.19 -17.13
CA LEU A 306 7.12 2.45 -16.82
C LEU A 306 7.94 3.66 -17.30
N THR A 307 9.26 3.63 -17.08
CA THR A 307 10.18 4.65 -17.57
C THR A 307 10.07 4.79 -19.10
N LYS A 308 10.18 3.68 -19.81
CA LYS A 308 10.08 3.64 -21.28
C LYS A 308 8.75 4.23 -21.77
N GLU A 309 7.63 3.78 -21.20
CA GLU A 309 6.30 4.21 -21.59
C GLU A 309 6.08 5.71 -21.35
N ILE A 310 6.56 6.26 -20.21
CA ILE A 310 6.48 7.70 -19.96
C ILE A 310 7.39 8.48 -20.91
N GLN A 311 8.60 7.99 -21.19
CA GLN A 311 9.50 8.60 -22.17
C GLN A 311 8.90 8.69 -23.58
N GLU A 312 8.00 7.79 -23.94
CA GLU A 312 7.29 7.86 -25.23
C GLU A 312 6.21 8.95 -25.25
N LEU A 313 5.68 9.35 -24.09
CA LEU A 313 4.63 10.37 -23.96
C LEU A 313 5.18 11.80 -23.85
N VAL A 314 6.34 11.97 -23.23
CA VAL A 314 6.92 13.30 -22.99
C VAL A 314 7.62 13.86 -24.24
N PRO A 315 7.74 15.20 -24.37
CA PRO A 315 8.55 15.83 -25.43
C PRO A 315 10.00 15.36 -25.41
N GLN A 316 10.65 15.37 -26.57
CA GLN A 316 12.01 14.84 -26.76
C GLN A 316 13.03 15.39 -25.74
N GLN A 317 12.93 16.67 -25.38
CA GLN A 317 13.83 17.33 -24.43
C GLN A 317 13.64 16.88 -22.99
N MET A 318 12.48 16.27 -22.67
CA MET A 318 12.16 15.78 -21.32
C MET A 318 12.47 14.29 -21.13
N LYS A 319 12.78 13.56 -22.20
CA LYS A 319 12.95 12.09 -22.12
C LYS A 319 14.05 11.67 -21.16
N GLU A 320 15.17 12.40 -21.12
CA GLU A 320 16.32 12.12 -20.26
C GLU A 320 16.06 12.48 -18.79
N GLU A 321 15.03 13.30 -18.53
CA GLU A 321 14.63 13.71 -17.19
C GLU A 321 13.69 12.68 -16.54
N VAL A 322 13.06 11.78 -17.32
CA VAL A 322 12.15 10.78 -16.77
C VAL A 322 12.92 9.71 -16.02
N ARG A 323 12.67 9.63 -14.72
CA ARG A 323 13.31 8.68 -13.81
C ARG A 323 12.31 8.05 -12.86
N VAL A 324 12.23 6.73 -12.87
CA VAL A 324 11.41 5.96 -11.94
C VAL A 324 12.30 5.41 -10.82
N ILE A 325 12.00 5.81 -9.60
CA ILE A 325 12.73 5.42 -8.38
C ILE A 325 11.99 4.24 -7.75
N ALA A 326 12.64 3.10 -7.69
CA ALA A 326 12.08 1.84 -7.21
C ALA A 326 13.01 1.17 -6.19
N SER A 327 12.96 1.60 -4.94
CA SER A 327 13.72 0.95 -3.86
C SER A 327 13.38 -0.56 -3.79
N PRO A 328 14.34 -1.43 -3.48
CA PRO A 328 14.06 -2.83 -3.16
C PRO A 328 13.01 -2.99 -2.03
N GLU A 329 12.96 -2.03 -1.12
CA GLU A 329 12.04 -2.02 0.03
C GLU A 329 10.74 -1.25 -0.21
N ARG A 330 10.44 -0.88 -1.46
CA ARG A 330 9.31 -0.02 -1.81
C ARG A 330 7.94 -0.53 -1.36
N LYS A 331 7.78 -1.83 -1.10
CA LYS A 331 6.54 -2.37 -0.49
C LYS A 331 6.33 -1.92 0.96
N PHE A 332 7.42 -1.45 1.63
CA PHE A 332 7.42 -0.93 2.99
C PHE A 332 7.60 0.60 3.04
N ALA A 333 7.75 1.25 1.90
CA ALA A 333 8.12 2.67 1.80
C ALA A 333 7.17 3.59 2.60
N THR A 334 5.87 3.26 2.64
CA THR A 334 4.88 3.99 3.45
C THR A 334 5.23 3.92 4.95
N TRP A 335 5.53 2.74 5.47
CA TRP A 335 5.89 2.57 6.87
C TRP A 335 7.23 3.26 7.18
N ILE A 336 8.24 3.06 6.33
CA ILE A 336 9.57 3.68 6.48
C ILE A 336 9.44 5.20 6.48
N GLY A 337 8.68 5.77 5.55
CA GLY A 337 8.46 7.22 5.51
C GLY A 337 7.71 7.75 6.74
N GLY A 338 6.78 6.97 7.29
CA GLY A 338 6.12 7.29 8.57
C GLY A 338 7.08 7.26 9.75
N SER A 339 7.97 6.27 9.81
CA SER A 339 9.04 6.18 10.81
C SER A 339 9.97 7.40 10.75
N ILE A 340 10.45 7.74 9.56
CA ILE A 340 11.30 8.93 9.35
C ILE A 340 10.57 10.21 9.78
N LEU A 341 9.32 10.40 9.33
CA LEU A 341 8.55 11.60 9.62
C LEU A 341 8.32 11.78 11.12
N SER A 342 7.95 10.71 11.83
CA SER A 342 7.69 10.75 13.26
C SER A 342 8.94 11.02 14.11
N SER A 343 10.13 10.71 13.60
CA SER A 343 11.42 10.90 14.29
C SER A 343 12.02 12.31 14.09
N ILE A 344 11.40 13.15 13.24
CA ILE A 344 11.86 14.53 13.04
C ILE A 344 11.45 15.37 14.24
N SER A 345 12.41 16.05 14.87
CA SER A 345 12.16 16.86 16.08
C SER A 345 11.07 17.93 15.92
N THR A 346 10.93 18.51 14.73
CA THR A 346 9.88 19.49 14.44
C THR A 346 8.49 18.86 14.34
N PHE A 347 8.40 17.54 14.19
CA PHE A 347 7.14 16.82 14.12
C PHE A 347 6.44 16.70 15.48
N GLU A 348 7.17 16.87 16.59
CA GLU A 348 6.63 16.76 17.94
C GLU A 348 5.38 17.63 18.18
N SER A 349 5.33 18.81 17.59
CA SER A 349 4.18 19.73 17.70
C SER A 349 2.92 19.30 16.94
N TYR A 350 3.03 18.31 16.05
CA TYR A 350 1.90 17.81 15.24
C TYR A 350 1.09 16.72 15.94
N TRP A 351 1.66 16.06 16.95
CA TRP A 351 0.91 15.07 17.71
C TRP A 351 -0.35 15.71 18.33
N ILE A 352 -1.49 15.03 18.18
CA ILE A 352 -2.68 15.31 18.98
C ILE A 352 -2.43 14.66 20.33
N THR A 353 -2.24 15.46 21.36
CA THR A 353 -2.07 14.93 22.72
C THR A 353 -3.41 14.46 23.30
N LYS A 354 -3.37 13.55 24.28
CA LYS A 354 -4.56 13.09 24.99
C LYS A 354 -5.32 14.27 25.63
N THR A 355 -4.62 15.26 26.19
CA THR A 355 -5.21 16.48 26.75
C THR A 355 -5.97 17.28 25.67
N GLU A 356 -5.39 17.46 24.48
CA GLU A 356 -6.07 18.16 23.39
C GLU A 356 -7.31 17.41 22.91
N TYR A 357 -7.26 16.06 22.92
CA TYR A 357 -8.41 15.22 22.60
C TYR A 357 -9.53 15.37 23.66
N GLU A 358 -9.20 15.34 24.95
CA GLU A 358 -10.15 15.52 26.05
C GLU A 358 -10.83 16.90 26.01
N GLU A 359 -10.10 17.96 25.65
CA GLU A 359 -10.62 19.32 25.55
C GLU A 359 -11.49 19.56 24.30
N ASN A 360 -11.13 18.97 23.15
CA ASN A 360 -11.74 19.30 21.86
C ASN A 360 -12.59 18.17 21.25
N GLY A 361 -12.53 16.96 21.83
CA GLY A 361 -13.16 15.75 21.30
C GLY A 361 -12.53 15.25 20.02
N ALA A 362 -13.08 14.19 19.43
CA ALA A 362 -12.55 13.52 18.26
C ALA A 362 -12.39 14.43 17.02
N SER A 363 -13.11 15.55 16.95
CA SER A 363 -13.03 16.50 15.83
C SER A 363 -11.67 17.21 15.71
N VAL A 364 -10.82 17.15 16.75
CA VAL A 364 -9.46 17.71 16.74
C VAL A 364 -8.61 17.16 15.60
N VAL A 365 -8.85 15.89 15.17
CA VAL A 365 -8.17 15.25 14.04
C VAL A 365 -8.28 16.01 12.72
N HIS A 366 -9.38 16.75 12.51
CA HIS A 366 -9.58 17.53 11.29
C HIS A 366 -8.80 18.83 11.27
N ARG A 367 -8.33 19.27 12.42
CA ARG A 367 -7.56 20.50 12.56
C ARG A 367 -6.05 20.22 12.57
N LYS A 368 -5.60 19.13 13.20
CA LYS A 368 -4.18 18.80 13.35
C LYS A 368 -3.66 17.83 12.30
N CYS A 369 -4.46 16.82 11.93
CA CYS A 369 -4.08 15.88 10.87
C CYS A 369 -4.50 16.43 9.53
N PHE A 370 -3.71 17.33 8.96
CA PHE A 370 -3.97 17.85 7.62
C PHE A 370 -3.86 16.72 6.59
N ASN A 371 -4.76 16.74 5.59
CA ASN A 371 -4.57 15.93 4.39
C ASN A 371 -3.43 16.55 3.57
N ASN A 372 -2.22 16.17 3.89
CA ASN A 372 -1.07 16.47 3.06
C ASN A 372 -1.08 15.57 1.84
#